data_f16e7b37bef552a4857b8683fdb4e2fd
#
_entry.id   f16e7b37bef552a4857b8683fdb4e2fd
#
_cell.length_a   1.000
_cell.length_b   1.000
_cell.length_c   1.000
_cell.angle_alpha   90.00
_cell.angle_beta   90.00
_cell.angle_gamma   90.00
#
_symmetry.space_group_name_H-M   'P 1'
#
loop_
_entity.id
_entity.type
_entity.pdbx_description
1 polymer ?
#
loop_
_entity_poly.entity_id
_entity_poly.type
_entity_poly.pdbx_seq_one_letter_code
_entity_poly.pdbx_strand_id
1 'polypeptide(L)'
;MGAPPQLTPEERAQALAKAKESRLIRASIKARVKNGELSITEVLALAKSDEAVAKMRVLELVESIAGVGKIRARASLEKLEISLTRRIQGLGKRQAKALADEFTSPISTRRGRLVVLSGPGGVGKSTVAQELKTSSPFFVSVSATTRAPRFNERHGVDYHFLSDEEFEQAIANDEFLEWASFAGNRYGTPRKAVEEALRDGKSVLLEIEISGARQVKAKVPEAILVFLEPPSWEELVSRLEGRGTDSPERRAARLALAQEEMAASSFFDKVLINTEVKQVAATLIELGSA
;
A
#
# COMPACT_ATOMS: atom_id res chain seq x y z
N MET A 1 -35.30 31.04 -36.65
CA MET A 1 -34.30 30.84 -35.60
C MET A 1 -33.25 31.92 -35.78
N GLY A 2 -33.18 32.91 -34.86
CA GLY A 2 -32.23 34.01 -34.94
C GLY A 2 -30.78 33.49 -34.70
N ALA A 3 -29.81 34.03 -35.44
CA ALA A 3 -28.40 33.75 -35.20
C ALA A 3 -28.02 34.14 -33.77
N PRO A 4 -27.15 33.36 -33.07
CA PRO A 4 -26.75 33.71 -31.72
C PRO A 4 -26.03 35.09 -31.75
N PRO A 5 -26.22 35.94 -30.72
CA PRO A 5 -25.62 37.26 -30.65
C PRO A 5 -24.13 37.18 -30.78
N GLN A 6 -23.53 37.92 -31.72
CA GLN A 6 -22.10 37.97 -31.92
C GLN A 6 -21.49 38.84 -30.82
N LEU A 7 -20.65 38.23 -29.96
CA LEU A 7 -19.91 38.93 -28.93
C LEU A 7 -18.91 39.90 -29.57
N THR A 8 -18.76 41.08 -28.98
CA THR A 8 -17.71 42.03 -29.34
C THR A 8 -16.32 41.46 -29.06
N PRO A 9 -15.22 41.99 -29.67
CA PRO A 9 -13.87 41.56 -29.36
C PRO A 9 -13.51 41.67 -27.86
N GLU A 10 -14.01 42.67 -27.17
CA GLU A 10 -13.81 42.91 -25.75
C GLU A 10 -14.57 41.88 -24.90
N GLU A 11 -15.82 41.58 -25.22
CA GLU A 11 -16.60 40.54 -24.55
C GLU A 11 -15.99 39.15 -24.76
N ARG A 12 -15.40 38.87 -25.93
CA ARG A 12 -14.66 37.63 -26.21
C ARG A 12 -13.40 37.52 -25.34
N ALA A 13 -12.64 38.62 -25.21
CA ALA A 13 -11.45 38.67 -24.38
C ALA A 13 -11.78 38.42 -22.90
N GLN A 14 -12.83 39.07 -22.39
CA GLN A 14 -13.35 38.88 -21.02
C GLN A 14 -13.79 37.43 -20.79
N ALA A 15 -14.56 36.85 -21.71
CA ALA A 15 -15.01 35.47 -21.63
C ALA A 15 -13.84 34.48 -21.63
N LEU A 16 -12.80 34.71 -22.44
CA LEU A 16 -11.58 33.90 -22.45
C LEU A 16 -10.80 34.01 -21.14
N ALA A 17 -10.68 35.24 -20.59
CA ALA A 17 -10.01 35.45 -19.31
C ALA A 17 -10.74 34.69 -18.17
N LYS A 18 -12.08 34.85 -18.08
CA LYS A 18 -12.90 34.13 -17.12
C LYS A 18 -12.83 32.61 -17.27
N ALA A 19 -12.77 32.11 -18.50
CA ALA A 19 -12.62 30.68 -18.77
C ALA A 19 -11.25 30.16 -18.34
N LYS A 20 -10.17 30.93 -18.56
CA LYS A 20 -8.80 30.61 -18.10
C LYS A 20 -8.73 30.55 -16.57
N GLU A 21 -9.26 31.56 -15.90
CA GLU A 21 -9.34 31.62 -14.43
C GLU A 21 -10.10 30.42 -13.86
N SER A 22 -11.29 30.12 -14.39
CA SER A 22 -12.09 28.97 -13.97
C SER A 22 -11.37 27.63 -14.17
N ARG A 23 -10.49 27.50 -15.19
CA ARG A 23 -9.66 26.30 -15.38
C ARG A 23 -8.58 26.18 -14.32
N LEU A 24 -7.92 27.32 -13.96
CA LEU A 24 -6.90 27.35 -12.92
C LEU A 24 -7.50 27.01 -11.56
N ILE A 25 -8.65 27.59 -11.18
CA ILE A 25 -9.35 27.25 -9.93
C ILE A 25 -9.66 25.75 -9.87
N ARG A 26 -10.27 25.19 -10.92
CA ARG A 26 -10.59 23.75 -10.95
C ARG A 26 -9.35 22.86 -10.91
N ALA A 27 -8.24 23.26 -11.54
CA ALA A 27 -6.98 22.53 -11.46
C ALA A 27 -6.42 22.55 -10.05
N SER A 28 -6.46 23.72 -9.38
CA SER A 28 -6.03 23.87 -7.98
C SER A 28 -6.87 23.01 -7.03
N ILE A 29 -8.21 23.04 -7.15
CA ILE A 29 -9.11 22.18 -6.35
C ILE A 29 -8.76 20.70 -6.52
N LYS A 30 -8.57 20.24 -7.78
CA LYS A 30 -8.21 18.84 -8.04
C LYS A 30 -6.85 18.47 -7.45
N ALA A 31 -5.86 19.35 -7.51
CA ALA A 31 -4.56 19.12 -6.90
C ALA A 31 -4.66 19.00 -5.37
N ARG A 32 -5.40 19.91 -4.72
CA ARG A 32 -5.62 19.90 -3.27
C ARG A 32 -6.39 18.67 -2.80
N VAL A 33 -7.41 18.23 -3.56
CA VAL A 33 -8.12 16.98 -3.29
C VAL A 33 -7.20 15.77 -3.46
N LYS A 34 -6.36 15.76 -4.50
CA LYS A 34 -5.38 14.69 -4.73
C LYS A 34 -4.36 14.58 -3.60
N ASN A 35 -3.95 15.72 -3.04
CA ASN A 35 -2.97 15.79 -1.93
C ASN A 35 -3.63 15.58 -0.55
N GLY A 36 -4.97 15.41 -0.48
CA GLY A 36 -5.68 15.29 0.79
C GLY A 36 -5.87 16.60 1.56
N GLU A 37 -5.57 17.74 0.95
CA GLU A 37 -5.72 19.07 1.54
C GLU A 37 -7.17 19.57 1.54
N LEU A 38 -8.03 18.95 0.72
CA LEU A 38 -9.47 19.23 0.66
C LEU A 38 -10.25 17.92 0.59
N SER A 39 -11.23 17.78 1.48
CA SER A 39 -12.24 16.72 1.46
C SER A 39 -13.35 17.03 0.45
N ILE A 40 -14.11 16.00 0.06
CA ILE A 40 -15.30 16.16 -0.79
C ILE A 40 -16.32 17.10 -0.13
N THR A 41 -16.51 16.98 1.18
CA THR A 41 -17.43 17.85 1.94
C THR A 41 -17.04 19.32 1.84
N GLU A 42 -15.74 19.63 1.95
CA GLU A 42 -15.23 21.02 1.80
C GLU A 42 -15.37 21.52 0.38
N VAL A 43 -15.12 20.69 -0.64
CA VAL A 43 -15.34 21.08 -2.04
C VAL A 43 -16.84 21.35 -2.31
N LEU A 44 -17.74 20.53 -1.76
CA LEU A 44 -19.20 20.78 -1.86
C LEU A 44 -19.62 22.06 -1.13
N ALA A 45 -18.94 22.43 -0.04
CA ALA A 45 -19.16 23.71 0.63
C ALA A 45 -18.65 24.89 -0.21
N LEU A 46 -17.44 24.80 -0.77
CA LEU A 46 -16.84 25.82 -1.65
C LEU A 46 -17.71 26.06 -2.90
N ALA A 47 -18.34 25.02 -3.45
CA ALA A 47 -19.20 25.14 -4.60
C ALA A 47 -20.46 26.04 -4.38
N LYS A 48 -20.77 26.39 -3.12
CA LYS A 48 -21.87 27.31 -2.80
C LYS A 48 -21.49 28.76 -3.04
N SER A 49 -20.22 29.10 -2.97
CA SER A 49 -19.68 30.47 -3.11
C SER A 49 -18.82 30.67 -4.36
N ASP A 50 -18.32 29.61 -4.98
CA ASP A 50 -17.46 29.69 -6.16
C ASP A 50 -18.12 29.02 -7.39
N GLU A 51 -18.40 29.86 -8.40
CA GLU A 51 -19.07 29.43 -9.65
C GLU A 51 -18.20 28.41 -10.45
N ALA A 52 -16.86 28.57 -10.43
CA ALA A 52 -15.97 27.66 -11.16
C ALA A 52 -15.97 26.26 -10.54
N VAL A 53 -16.05 26.17 -9.22
CA VAL A 53 -16.17 24.91 -8.46
C VAL A 53 -17.58 24.32 -8.67
N ALA A 54 -18.63 25.13 -8.57
CA ALA A 54 -20.01 24.71 -8.79
C ALA A 54 -20.24 24.07 -10.16
N LYS A 55 -19.57 24.60 -11.19
CA LYS A 55 -19.66 24.09 -12.59
C LYS A 55 -18.74 22.91 -12.88
N MET A 56 -17.89 22.47 -11.94
CA MET A 56 -17.03 21.29 -12.13
C MET A 56 -17.88 20.02 -12.21
N ARG A 57 -17.48 19.06 -13.05
CA ARG A 57 -18.15 17.75 -13.12
C ARG A 57 -17.84 16.93 -11.88
N VAL A 58 -18.84 16.23 -11.34
CA VAL A 58 -18.66 15.34 -10.19
C VAL A 58 -17.66 14.24 -10.51
N LEU A 59 -17.69 13.70 -11.74
CA LEU A 59 -16.72 12.68 -12.18
C LEU A 59 -15.28 13.19 -12.10
N GLU A 60 -15.00 14.43 -12.57
CA GLU A 60 -13.65 15.01 -12.52
C GLU A 60 -13.17 15.24 -11.08
N LEU A 61 -14.07 15.55 -10.16
CA LEU A 61 -13.79 15.68 -8.74
C LEU A 61 -13.42 14.32 -8.14
N VAL A 62 -14.25 13.30 -8.39
CA VAL A 62 -14.03 11.95 -7.84
C VAL A 62 -12.77 11.30 -8.42
N GLU A 63 -12.50 11.47 -9.72
CA GLU A 63 -11.25 11.01 -10.36
C GLU A 63 -10.00 11.72 -9.80
N SER A 64 -10.14 12.87 -9.17
CA SER A 64 -9.01 13.58 -8.55
C SER A 64 -8.66 13.08 -7.15
N ILE A 65 -9.51 12.26 -6.53
CA ILE A 65 -9.22 11.67 -5.22
C ILE A 65 -8.08 10.66 -5.35
N ALA A 66 -7.08 10.76 -4.48
CA ALA A 66 -5.97 9.81 -4.45
C ALA A 66 -6.50 8.37 -4.29
N GLY A 67 -6.03 7.44 -5.13
CA GLY A 67 -6.48 6.05 -5.12
C GLY A 67 -7.83 5.77 -5.79
N VAL A 68 -8.52 6.79 -6.32
CA VAL A 68 -9.75 6.61 -7.09
C VAL A 68 -9.45 6.72 -8.59
N GLY A 69 -9.23 5.57 -9.24
CA GLY A 69 -9.07 5.51 -10.70
C GLY A 69 -10.41 5.69 -11.44
N LYS A 70 -10.32 5.93 -12.77
CA LYS A 70 -11.50 6.16 -13.64
C LYS A 70 -12.59 5.10 -13.53
N ILE A 71 -12.21 3.82 -13.41
CA ILE A 71 -13.15 2.70 -13.31
C ILE A 71 -13.94 2.79 -12.00
N ARG A 72 -13.23 2.98 -10.87
CA ARG A 72 -13.84 3.09 -9.55
C ARG A 72 -14.71 4.35 -9.44
N ALA A 73 -14.25 5.48 -9.96
CA ALA A 73 -15.03 6.72 -9.98
C ALA A 73 -16.39 6.54 -10.68
N ARG A 74 -16.40 5.89 -11.84
CA ARG A 74 -17.63 5.59 -12.57
C ARG A 74 -18.55 4.65 -11.81
N ALA A 75 -18.04 3.54 -11.31
CA ALA A 75 -18.79 2.56 -10.53
C ALA A 75 -19.43 3.18 -9.27
N SER A 76 -18.68 4.03 -8.54
CA SER A 76 -19.22 4.74 -7.37
C SER A 76 -20.33 5.72 -7.76
N LEU A 77 -20.18 6.48 -8.85
CA LEU A 77 -21.23 7.41 -9.30
C LEU A 77 -22.49 6.68 -9.76
N GLU A 78 -22.35 5.54 -10.47
CA GLU A 78 -23.48 4.70 -10.86
C GLU A 78 -24.22 4.15 -9.63
N LYS A 79 -23.49 3.62 -8.64
CA LYS A 79 -24.04 3.16 -7.34
C LYS A 79 -24.83 4.25 -6.61
N LEU A 80 -24.37 5.51 -6.72
CA LEU A 80 -24.98 6.67 -6.08
C LEU A 80 -26.07 7.33 -6.96
N GLU A 81 -26.41 6.75 -8.10
CA GLU A 81 -27.37 7.27 -9.07
C GLU A 81 -27.01 8.70 -9.53
N ILE A 82 -25.73 8.99 -9.68
CA ILE A 82 -25.20 10.28 -10.14
C ILE A 82 -24.73 10.16 -11.58
N SER A 83 -25.36 10.89 -12.50
CA SER A 83 -24.94 10.91 -13.91
C SER A 83 -23.49 11.36 -14.07
N LEU A 84 -22.72 10.70 -14.94
CA LEU A 84 -21.30 10.99 -15.23
C LEU A 84 -21.10 12.44 -15.79
N THR A 85 -22.14 13.05 -16.33
CA THR A 85 -22.10 14.43 -16.82
C THR A 85 -22.56 15.45 -15.77
N ARG A 86 -23.04 14.98 -14.60
CA ARG A 86 -23.55 15.84 -13.53
C ARG A 86 -22.48 16.82 -13.04
N ARG A 87 -22.90 18.08 -12.85
CA ARG A 87 -22.07 19.12 -12.21
C ARG A 87 -22.36 19.19 -10.72
N ILE A 88 -21.41 19.71 -9.92
CA ILE A 88 -21.54 19.81 -8.46
C ILE A 88 -22.81 20.58 -8.08
N GLN A 89 -23.06 21.73 -8.72
CA GLN A 89 -24.30 22.55 -8.48
C GLN A 89 -25.59 21.80 -8.77
N GLY A 90 -25.55 20.75 -9.57
CA GLY A 90 -26.74 19.95 -9.94
C GLY A 90 -26.99 18.76 -9.01
N LEU A 91 -26.17 18.58 -7.95
CA LEU A 91 -26.39 17.53 -6.97
C LEU A 91 -27.56 17.89 -6.04
N GLY A 92 -28.51 16.97 -5.90
CA GLY A 92 -29.55 17.06 -4.87
C GLY A 92 -28.93 16.84 -3.47
N LYS A 93 -29.58 17.34 -2.42
CA LYS A 93 -29.11 17.21 -1.02
C LYS A 93 -28.75 15.75 -0.65
N ARG A 94 -29.60 14.80 -1.08
CA ARG A 94 -29.37 13.36 -0.83
C ARG A 94 -28.12 12.85 -1.56
N GLN A 95 -27.96 13.22 -2.85
CA GLN A 95 -26.80 12.82 -3.65
C GLN A 95 -25.49 13.44 -3.11
N ALA A 96 -25.53 14.73 -2.72
CA ALA A 96 -24.39 15.42 -2.14
C ALA A 96 -23.95 14.76 -0.82
N LYS A 97 -24.93 14.38 0.05
CA LYS A 97 -24.64 13.65 1.29
C LYS A 97 -24.08 12.26 0.99
N ALA A 98 -24.71 11.49 0.12
CA ALA A 98 -24.27 10.15 -0.23
C ALA A 98 -22.87 10.16 -0.87
N LEU A 99 -22.56 11.16 -1.71
CA LEU A 99 -21.23 11.37 -2.28
C LEU A 99 -20.21 11.72 -1.19
N ALA A 100 -20.56 12.62 -0.28
CA ALA A 100 -19.72 12.92 0.86
C ALA A 100 -19.49 11.65 1.71
N ASP A 101 -20.52 10.92 2.09
CA ASP A 101 -20.43 9.72 2.93
C ASP A 101 -19.59 8.61 2.25
N GLU A 102 -19.77 8.38 0.93
CA GLU A 102 -18.98 7.38 0.16
C GLU A 102 -17.47 7.71 0.13
N PHE A 103 -17.13 9.01 0.11
CA PHE A 103 -15.74 9.47 0.05
C PHE A 103 -15.29 10.23 1.32
N THR A 104 -16.15 10.37 2.36
CA THR A 104 -15.83 10.92 3.68
C THR A 104 -15.59 9.82 4.71
N SER A 105 -16.00 8.57 4.43
CA SER A 105 -15.25 7.47 5.07
C SER A 105 -13.79 7.78 4.80
N PRO A 106 -12.91 7.85 5.79
CA PRO A 106 -11.54 8.17 5.50
C PRO A 106 -11.06 7.11 4.51
N ILE A 107 -11.06 7.44 3.22
CA ILE A 107 -9.98 6.97 2.37
C ILE A 107 -8.84 7.55 3.15
N SER A 108 -8.24 6.70 3.97
CA SER A 108 -7.16 7.06 4.84
C SER A 108 -6.24 7.94 4.02
N THR A 109 -6.23 9.26 4.26
CA THR A 109 -5.21 10.18 3.75
C THR A 109 -3.87 9.78 4.35
N ARG A 110 -3.88 8.84 5.27
CA ARG A 110 -2.75 8.02 5.69
C ARG A 110 -2.56 6.93 4.63
N ARG A 111 -1.60 7.15 3.76
CA ARG A 111 -0.93 6.06 3.05
C ARG A 111 -0.68 4.97 4.09
N GLY A 112 -1.12 3.73 3.81
CA GLY A 112 -0.86 2.63 4.73
C GLY A 112 0.62 2.57 5.09
N ARG A 113 0.98 2.10 6.27
CA ARG A 113 2.37 1.99 6.67
C ARG A 113 2.98 0.70 6.17
N LEU A 114 4.22 0.77 5.72
CA LEU A 114 5.01 -0.39 5.36
C LEU A 114 5.81 -0.84 6.59
N VAL A 115 5.50 -2.03 7.09
CA VAL A 115 6.19 -2.68 8.18
C VAL A 115 6.96 -3.88 7.62
N VAL A 116 8.23 -3.97 7.91
CA VAL A 116 9.11 -5.07 7.53
C VAL A 116 9.43 -5.88 8.78
N LEU A 117 9.10 -7.16 8.78
CA LEU A 117 9.44 -8.10 9.83
C LEU A 117 10.61 -8.97 9.35
N SER A 118 11.73 -8.87 10.02
CA SER A 118 12.91 -9.68 9.78
C SER A 118 13.43 -10.33 11.08
N GLY A 119 14.46 -11.12 11.00
CA GLY A 119 15.05 -11.83 12.14
C GLY A 119 15.57 -13.19 11.73
N PRO A 120 16.23 -13.92 12.63
CA PRO A 120 16.90 -15.16 12.30
C PRO A 120 15.94 -16.26 11.82
N GLY A 121 16.48 -17.17 11.03
CA GLY A 121 15.75 -18.38 10.63
C GLY A 121 15.23 -19.14 11.85
N GLY A 122 13.94 -19.54 11.86
CA GLY A 122 13.35 -20.29 12.97
C GLY A 122 12.81 -19.45 14.13
N VAL A 123 12.97 -18.13 14.13
CA VAL A 123 12.46 -17.23 15.18
C VAL A 123 10.93 -17.14 15.25
N GLY A 124 10.21 -17.56 14.20
CA GLY A 124 8.74 -17.57 14.17
C GLY A 124 8.10 -16.45 13.35
N LYS A 125 8.83 -15.80 12.44
CA LYS A 125 8.30 -14.75 11.54
C LYS A 125 7.00 -15.17 10.84
N SER A 126 6.99 -16.35 10.22
CA SER A 126 5.83 -16.84 9.45
C SER A 126 4.61 -17.12 10.34
N THR A 127 4.83 -17.50 11.61
CA THR A 127 3.74 -17.69 12.59
C THR A 127 3.10 -16.35 12.94
N VAL A 128 3.92 -15.32 13.16
CA VAL A 128 3.45 -13.94 13.39
C VAL A 128 2.72 -13.38 12.17
N ALA A 129 3.27 -13.59 10.97
CA ALA A 129 2.64 -13.17 9.72
C ALA A 129 1.27 -13.85 9.51
N GLN A 130 1.15 -15.13 9.84
CA GLN A 130 -0.11 -15.87 9.77
C GLN A 130 -1.14 -15.36 10.79
N GLU A 131 -0.73 -15.04 12.01
CA GLU A 131 -1.61 -14.42 13.01
C GLU A 131 -2.14 -13.08 12.48
N LEU A 132 -1.30 -12.24 11.89
CA LEU A 132 -1.73 -10.97 11.30
C LEU A 132 -2.69 -11.15 10.13
N LYS A 133 -2.50 -12.16 9.27
CA LYS A 133 -3.44 -12.46 8.17
C LYS A 133 -4.85 -12.76 8.66
N THR A 134 -4.99 -13.35 9.85
CA THR A 134 -6.28 -13.81 10.38
C THR A 134 -6.93 -12.84 11.35
N SER A 135 -6.14 -12.03 12.06
CA SER A 135 -6.61 -11.21 13.18
C SER A 135 -6.60 -9.71 12.92
N SER A 136 -6.13 -9.24 11.75
CA SER A 136 -5.95 -7.82 11.51
C SER A 136 -6.26 -7.38 10.06
N PRO A 137 -6.44 -6.06 9.81
CA PRO A 137 -6.63 -5.51 8.48
C PRO A 137 -5.30 -5.37 7.69
N PHE A 138 -4.18 -5.90 8.19
CA PHE A 138 -2.91 -5.88 7.48
C PHE A 138 -2.98 -6.63 6.16
N PHE A 139 -2.41 -6.05 5.13
CA PHE A 139 -2.06 -6.77 3.91
C PHE A 139 -0.70 -7.44 4.12
N VAL A 140 -0.68 -8.75 4.31
CA VAL A 140 0.58 -9.50 4.35
C VAL A 140 0.97 -9.87 2.94
N SER A 141 2.10 -9.33 2.46
CA SER A 141 2.56 -9.56 1.09
C SER A 141 2.92 -11.03 0.88
N VAL A 142 2.56 -11.55 -0.30
CA VAL A 142 2.97 -12.88 -0.77
C VAL A 142 4.23 -12.70 -1.63
N SER A 143 5.36 -13.26 -1.19
CA SER A 143 6.63 -13.19 -1.90
C SER A 143 6.64 -14.09 -3.14
N ALA A 144 7.44 -13.74 -4.14
CA ALA A 144 7.79 -14.61 -5.25
C ALA A 144 9.04 -15.43 -4.92
N THR A 145 9.17 -16.63 -5.51
CA THR A 145 10.37 -17.46 -5.37
C THR A 145 10.59 -18.37 -6.57
N THR A 146 11.85 -18.67 -6.86
CA THR A 146 12.23 -19.70 -7.85
C THR A 146 12.31 -21.10 -7.26
N ARG A 147 12.11 -21.23 -5.94
CA ARG A 147 12.04 -22.54 -5.27
C ARG A 147 10.78 -23.30 -5.69
N ALA A 148 10.91 -24.57 -5.96
CA ALA A 148 9.77 -25.45 -6.18
C ALA A 148 8.81 -25.47 -4.97
N PRO A 149 7.48 -25.53 -5.18
CA PRO A 149 6.51 -25.60 -4.09
C PRO A 149 6.69 -26.89 -3.27
N ARG A 150 6.48 -26.78 -1.96
CA ARG A 150 6.34 -27.93 -1.09
C ARG A 150 4.95 -28.55 -1.23
N PHE A 151 4.77 -29.77 -0.73
CA PHE A 151 3.54 -30.55 -0.89
C PHE A 151 2.25 -29.79 -0.52
N ASN A 152 2.28 -28.93 0.50
CA ASN A 152 1.11 -28.20 0.99
C ASN A 152 1.09 -26.71 0.57
N GLU A 153 2.06 -26.25 -0.23
CA GLU A 153 2.14 -24.86 -0.64
C GLU A 153 1.37 -24.59 -1.94
N ARG A 154 0.69 -23.47 -2.02
CA ARG A 154 -0.14 -23.06 -3.16
C ARG A 154 0.36 -21.76 -3.76
N HIS A 155 0.44 -21.74 -5.10
CA HIS A 155 0.79 -20.55 -5.85
C HIS A 155 -0.20 -19.40 -5.56
N GLY A 156 0.33 -18.19 -5.34
CA GLY A 156 -0.45 -16.99 -5.05
C GLY A 156 -1.00 -16.89 -3.61
N VAL A 157 -0.75 -17.91 -2.77
CA VAL A 157 -1.19 -17.95 -1.37
C VAL A 157 -0.01 -17.98 -0.42
N ASP A 158 0.90 -18.95 -0.63
CA ASP A 158 2.10 -19.11 0.17
C ASP A 158 3.28 -18.38 -0.49
N TYR A 159 3.43 -18.57 -1.80
CA TYR A 159 4.38 -17.89 -2.68
C TYR A 159 3.83 -17.74 -4.09
N HIS A 160 4.34 -16.76 -4.84
CA HIS A 160 4.29 -16.77 -6.30
C HIS A 160 5.49 -17.59 -6.79
N PHE A 161 5.26 -18.87 -7.16
CA PHE A 161 6.30 -19.75 -7.67
C PHE A 161 6.56 -19.40 -9.12
N LEU A 162 7.76 -18.95 -9.43
CA LEU A 162 8.21 -18.49 -10.75
C LEU A 162 9.35 -19.37 -11.26
N SER A 163 9.50 -19.48 -12.58
CA SER A 163 10.73 -20.01 -13.16
C SER A 163 11.88 -19.03 -12.98
N ASP A 164 13.11 -19.48 -13.23
CA ASP A 164 14.28 -18.60 -13.17
C ASP A 164 14.19 -17.49 -14.22
N GLU A 165 13.68 -17.80 -15.42
CA GLU A 165 13.49 -16.85 -16.51
C GLU A 165 12.41 -15.79 -16.18
N GLU A 166 11.28 -16.22 -15.60
CA GLU A 166 10.20 -15.29 -15.15
C GLU A 166 10.71 -14.36 -14.05
N PHE A 167 11.49 -14.89 -13.11
CA PHE A 167 12.06 -14.08 -12.04
C PHE A 167 13.07 -13.05 -12.57
N GLU A 168 13.92 -13.44 -13.53
CA GLU A 168 14.88 -12.55 -14.17
C GLU A 168 14.18 -11.43 -14.95
N GLN A 169 13.11 -11.76 -15.67
CA GLN A 169 12.29 -10.76 -16.36
C GLN A 169 11.66 -9.78 -15.37
N ALA A 170 11.15 -10.26 -14.24
CA ALA A 170 10.58 -9.41 -13.20
C ALA A 170 11.62 -8.46 -12.58
N ILE A 171 12.88 -8.92 -12.41
CA ILE A 171 14.00 -8.05 -12.01
C ILE A 171 14.26 -6.97 -13.07
N ALA A 172 14.38 -7.36 -14.33
CA ALA A 172 14.67 -6.45 -15.44
C ALA A 172 13.58 -5.37 -15.60
N ASN A 173 12.32 -5.72 -15.29
CA ASN A 173 11.16 -4.81 -15.35
C ASN A 173 10.96 -4.01 -14.05
N ASP A 174 11.86 -4.10 -13.05
CA ASP A 174 11.72 -3.46 -11.72
C ASP A 174 10.38 -3.81 -11.01
N GLU A 175 9.91 -5.04 -11.18
CA GLU A 175 8.64 -5.50 -10.60
C GLU A 175 8.76 -5.89 -9.12
N PHE A 176 9.99 -5.99 -8.58
CA PHE A 176 10.25 -6.26 -7.17
C PHE A 176 10.59 -5.00 -6.37
N LEU A 177 9.99 -4.88 -5.21
CA LEU A 177 10.38 -3.89 -4.21
C LEU A 177 11.78 -4.20 -3.65
N GLU A 178 12.04 -5.47 -3.38
CA GLU A 178 13.34 -6.05 -3.02
C GLU A 178 13.42 -7.47 -3.56
N TRP A 179 14.63 -7.99 -3.72
CA TRP A 179 14.88 -9.40 -3.98
C TRP A 179 16.25 -9.83 -3.46
N ALA A 180 16.37 -11.11 -3.15
CA ALA A 180 17.62 -11.71 -2.65
C ALA A 180 17.75 -13.17 -3.07
N SER A 181 18.97 -13.66 -3.10
CA SER A 181 19.28 -15.10 -3.23
C SER A 181 19.50 -15.70 -1.85
N PHE A 182 18.83 -16.82 -1.57
CA PHE A 182 18.97 -17.55 -0.33
C PHE A 182 18.89 -19.06 -0.58
N ALA A 183 19.85 -19.81 -0.05
CA ALA A 183 19.89 -21.27 -0.17
C ALA A 183 19.72 -21.81 -1.60
N GLY A 184 20.33 -21.15 -2.59
CA GLY A 184 20.30 -21.55 -4.00
C GLY A 184 19.02 -21.17 -4.75
N ASN A 185 18.09 -20.45 -4.13
CA ASN A 185 16.87 -19.94 -4.76
C ASN A 185 16.78 -18.43 -4.62
N ARG A 186 15.93 -17.80 -5.44
CA ARG A 186 15.66 -16.37 -5.38
C ARG A 186 14.29 -16.13 -4.74
N TYR A 187 14.21 -15.02 -3.99
CA TYR A 187 13.00 -14.56 -3.32
C TYR A 187 12.85 -13.07 -3.58
N GLY A 188 11.64 -12.59 -3.76
CA GLY A 188 11.39 -11.17 -3.99
C GLY A 188 9.97 -10.77 -3.63
N THR A 189 9.80 -9.51 -3.24
CA THR A 189 8.51 -8.94 -2.90
C THR A 189 7.91 -8.22 -4.11
N PRO A 190 6.77 -8.67 -4.66
CA PRO A 190 6.11 -8.00 -5.78
C PRO A 190 5.72 -6.56 -5.42
N ARG A 191 6.28 -5.57 -6.11
CA ARG A 191 6.11 -4.13 -5.87
C ARG A 191 4.65 -3.69 -5.99
N LYS A 192 3.99 -4.10 -7.08
CA LYS A 192 2.64 -3.64 -7.45
C LYS A 192 1.62 -3.91 -6.34
N ALA A 193 1.58 -5.12 -5.80
CA ALA A 193 0.63 -5.51 -4.75
C ALA A 193 0.83 -4.70 -3.46
N VAL A 194 2.09 -4.45 -3.09
CA VAL A 194 2.45 -3.62 -1.92
C VAL A 194 2.00 -2.17 -2.12
N GLU A 195 2.32 -1.57 -3.27
CA GLU A 195 1.96 -0.18 -3.57
C GLU A 195 0.45 0.04 -3.66
N GLU A 196 -0.28 -0.92 -4.23
CA GLU A 196 -1.75 -0.89 -4.28
C GLU A 196 -2.35 -0.94 -2.88
N ALA A 197 -1.90 -1.86 -2.03
CA ALA A 197 -2.38 -1.96 -0.65
C ALA A 197 -2.09 -0.69 0.16
N LEU A 198 -0.86 -0.15 0.08
CA LEU A 198 -0.49 1.10 0.74
C LEU A 198 -1.33 2.28 0.25
N ARG A 199 -1.60 2.37 -1.06
CA ARG A 199 -2.43 3.41 -1.67
C ARG A 199 -3.89 3.31 -1.21
N ASP A 200 -4.37 2.08 -0.99
CA ASP A 200 -5.71 1.81 -0.44
C ASP A 200 -5.80 2.11 1.08
N GLY A 201 -4.72 2.60 1.70
CA GLY A 201 -4.66 2.92 3.12
C GLY A 201 -4.50 1.70 4.03
N LYS A 202 -4.22 0.53 3.47
CA LYS A 202 -3.92 -0.68 4.24
C LYS A 202 -2.48 -0.69 4.66
N SER A 203 -2.22 -0.98 5.92
CA SER A 203 -0.86 -1.26 6.36
C SER A 203 -0.39 -2.60 5.80
N VAL A 204 0.86 -2.65 5.39
CA VAL A 204 1.47 -3.80 4.72
C VAL A 204 2.54 -4.41 5.61
N LEU A 205 2.54 -5.72 5.76
CA LEU A 205 3.63 -6.48 6.34
C LEU A 205 4.42 -7.18 5.25
N LEU A 206 5.74 -7.00 5.27
CA LEU A 206 6.70 -7.83 4.53
C LEU A 206 7.41 -8.76 5.52
N GLU A 207 7.39 -10.04 5.24
CA GLU A 207 8.22 -11.05 5.93
C GLU A 207 9.41 -11.37 5.02
N ILE A 208 10.57 -10.78 5.32
CA ILE A 208 11.75 -10.85 4.46
C ILE A 208 13.05 -11.00 5.26
N GLU A 209 14.12 -11.38 4.59
CA GLU A 209 15.47 -11.47 5.14
C GLU A 209 16.11 -10.08 5.32
N ILE A 210 17.20 -10.02 6.09
CA ILE A 210 17.89 -8.77 6.44
C ILE A 210 18.38 -8.01 5.20
N SER A 211 18.86 -8.72 4.19
CA SER A 211 19.31 -8.13 2.93
C SER A 211 18.16 -7.43 2.19
N GLY A 212 16.97 -8.03 2.19
CA GLY A 212 15.74 -7.43 1.66
C GLY A 212 15.29 -6.22 2.48
N ALA A 213 15.35 -6.30 3.81
CA ALA A 213 15.02 -5.18 4.69
C ALA A 213 15.89 -3.94 4.42
N ARG A 214 17.19 -4.13 4.16
CA ARG A 214 18.11 -3.05 3.75
C ARG A 214 17.71 -2.42 2.42
N GLN A 215 17.34 -3.22 1.42
CA GLN A 215 16.86 -2.73 0.12
C GLN A 215 15.56 -1.95 0.26
N VAL A 216 14.60 -2.46 1.05
CA VAL A 216 13.34 -1.75 1.33
C VAL A 216 13.62 -0.42 1.99
N LYS A 217 14.46 -0.35 3.03
CA LYS A 217 14.78 0.92 3.73
C LYS A 217 15.43 1.94 2.81
N ALA A 218 16.27 1.51 1.88
CA ALA A 218 16.90 2.38 0.90
C ALA A 218 15.88 2.96 -0.12
N LYS A 219 14.89 2.16 -0.54
CA LYS A 219 13.85 2.58 -1.51
C LYS A 219 12.67 3.29 -0.86
N VAL A 220 12.36 2.95 0.39
CA VAL A 220 11.22 3.45 1.18
C VAL A 220 11.74 3.84 2.57
N PRO A 221 12.37 5.01 2.74
CA PRO A 221 12.98 5.42 4.02
C PRO A 221 12.00 5.46 5.19
N GLU A 222 10.71 5.69 4.92
CA GLU A 222 9.63 5.71 5.90
C GLU A 222 9.17 4.31 6.35
N ALA A 223 9.64 3.22 5.73
CA ALA A 223 9.33 1.86 6.17
C ALA A 223 9.82 1.60 7.60
N ILE A 224 8.97 0.98 8.41
CA ILE A 224 9.28 0.61 9.79
C ILE A 224 9.91 -0.77 9.78
N LEU A 225 11.18 -0.85 10.13
CA LEU A 225 11.90 -2.12 10.21
C LEU A 225 11.80 -2.70 11.62
N VAL A 226 11.27 -3.90 11.73
CA VAL A 226 11.10 -4.65 12.98
C VAL A 226 11.94 -5.91 12.94
N PHE A 227 12.82 -6.07 13.91
CA PHE A 227 13.58 -7.27 14.11
C PHE A 227 12.93 -8.16 15.15
N LEU A 228 12.72 -9.41 14.82
CA LEU A 228 12.16 -10.41 15.72
C LEU A 228 13.29 -11.23 16.33
N GLU A 229 13.43 -11.17 17.64
CA GLU A 229 14.38 -11.96 18.41
C GLU A 229 13.70 -13.15 19.08
N PRO A 230 14.41 -14.27 19.24
CA PRO A 230 13.95 -15.36 20.09
C PRO A 230 13.99 -14.96 21.56
N PRO A 231 13.24 -15.64 22.45
CA PRO A 231 13.33 -15.41 23.91
C PRO A 231 14.71 -15.69 24.48
N SER A 232 15.42 -16.68 23.91
CA SER A 232 16.82 -16.97 24.19
C SER A 232 17.51 -17.64 23.00
N TRP A 233 18.83 -17.65 23.03
CA TRP A 233 19.62 -18.38 22.03
C TRP A 233 19.34 -19.89 22.06
N GLU A 234 19.24 -20.49 23.26
CA GLU A 234 18.96 -21.90 23.45
C GLU A 234 17.62 -22.31 22.85
N GLU A 235 16.60 -21.45 22.97
CA GLU A 235 15.30 -21.69 22.35
C GLU A 235 15.37 -21.64 20.82
N LEU A 236 16.12 -20.69 20.26
CA LEU A 236 16.34 -20.64 18.82
C LEU A 236 17.06 -21.90 18.32
N VAL A 237 18.12 -22.34 19.01
CA VAL A 237 18.85 -23.58 18.72
C VAL A 237 17.89 -24.77 18.72
N SER A 238 17.08 -24.92 19.77
CA SER A 238 16.09 -26.01 19.90
C SER A 238 15.10 -26.00 18.73
N ARG A 239 14.57 -24.84 18.33
CA ARG A 239 13.65 -24.69 17.17
C ARG A 239 14.32 -25.04 15.83
N LEU A 240 15.60 -24.70 15.68
CA LEU A 240 16.38 -25.03 14.48
C LEU A 240 16.71 -26.53 14.40
N GLU A 241 16.96 -27.18 15.52
CA GLU A 241 17.24 -28.61 15.64
C GLU A 241 15.99 -29.49 15.50
N GLY A 242 14.84 -29.01 16.00
CA GLY A 242 13.60 -29.78 16.07
C GLY A 242 12.99 -30.17 14.71
N ARG A 243 13.54 -29.70 13.59
CA ARG A 243 13.08 -30.10 12.22
C ARG A 243 13.62 -31.44 11.75
N GLY A 244 14.55 -32.08 12.50
CA GLY A 244 14.89 -33.50 12.39
C GLY A 244 15.54 -34.03 11.11
N THR A 245 15.70 -33.22 10.05
CA THR A 245 16.08 -33.66 8.70
C THR A 245 17.43 -33.11 8.23
N ASP A 246 18.09 -32.26 9.03
CA ASP A 246 19.36 -31.62 8.64
C ASP A 246 20.56 -32.45 9.05
N SER A 247 21.57 -32.51 8.16
CA SER A 247 22.89 -33.06 8.52
C SER A 247 23.58 -32.16 9.56
N PRO A 248 24.56 -32.67 10.33
CA PRO A 248 25.35 -31.89 11.30
C PRO A 248 25.96 -30.61 10.69
N GLU A 249 26.46 -30.70 9.45
CA GLU A 249 27.09 -29.60 8.72
C GLU A 249 26.06 -28.52 8.36
N ARG A 250 24.87 -28.92 7.89
CA ARG A 250 23.77 -27.98 7.59
C ARG A 250 23.30 -27.29 8.85
N ARG A 251 23.23 -28.02 9.97
CA ARG A 251 22.83 -27.46 11.26
C ARG A 251 23.84 -26.41 11.72
N ALA A 252 25.16 -26.73 11.68
CA ALA A 252 26.21 -25.78 12.04
C ALA A 252 26.16 -24.50 11.17
N ALA A 253 25.95 -24.63 9.86
CA ALA A 253 25.85 -23.50 8.96
C ALA A 253 24.63 -22.63 9.29
N ARG A 254 23.46 -23.22 9.64
CA ARG A 254 22.26 -22.48 10.05
C ARG A 254 22.43 -21.73 11.37
N LEU A 255 23.13 -22.32 12.33
CA LEU A 255 23.44 -21.68 13.62
C LEU A 255 24.39 -20.50 13.42
N ALA A 256 25.44 -20.68 12.61
CA ALA A 256 26.37 -19.61 12.28
C ALA A 256 25.62 -18.43 11.59
N LEU A 257 24.79 -18.73 10.60
CA LEU A 257 23.96 -17.72 9.94
C LEU A 257 23.03 -17.00 10.93
N ALA A 258 22.40 -17.74 11.85
CA ALA A 258 21.52 -17.13 12.85
C ALA A 258 22.27 -16.18 13.80
N GLN A 259 23.54 -16.48 14.14
CA GLN A 259 24.38 -15.57 14.92
C GLN A 259 24.71 -14.28 14.15
N GLU A 260 25.03 -14.39 12.86
CA GLU A 260 25.25 -13.22 11.99
C GLU A 260 23.98 -12.39 11.86
N GLU A 261 22.82 -13.05 11.68
CA GLU A 261 21.52 -12.39 11.60
C GLU A 261 21.19 -11.65 12.91
N MET A 262 21.44 -12.25 14.08
CA MET A 262 21.24 -11.60 15.38
C MET A 262 22.08 -10.32 15.55
N ALA A 263 23.32 -10.32 15.06
CA ALA A 263 24.20 -9.14 15.12
C ALA A 263 23.68 -7.95 14.30
N ALA A 264 22.77 -8.18 13.36
CA ALA A 264 22.20 -7.12 12.53
C ALA A 264 20.98 -6.39 13.17
N SER A 265 20.55 -6.81 14.37
CA SER A 265 19.37 -6.23 15.04
C SER A 265 19.46 -4.71 15.25
N SER A 266 20.67 -4.17 15.45
CA SER A 266 20.91 -2.73 15.62
C SER A 266 20.57 -1.86 14.39
N PHE A 267 20.42 -2.46 13.20
CA PHE A 267 20.01 -1.77 11.99
C PHE A 267 18.49 -1.45 11.98
N PHE A 268 17.70 -2.13 12.78
CA PHE A 268 16.25 -2.07 12.76
C PHE A 268 15.70 -0.96 13.68
N ASP A 269 14.55 -0.39 13.31
CA ASP A 269 13.90 0.68 14.07
C ASP A 269 13.31 0.16 15.39
N LYS A 270 12.93 -1.13 15.45
CA LYS A 270 12.36 -1.82 16.62
C LYS A 270 12.88 -3.24 16.71
N VAL A 271 13.11 -3.70 17.95
CA VAL A 271 13.41 -5.11 18.26
C VAL A 271 12.25 -5.62 19.12
N LEU A 272 11.67 -6.76 18.72
CA LEU A 272 10.60 -7.43 19.47
C LEU A 272 11.05 -8.85 19.82
N ILE A 273 10.86 -9.26 21.07
CA ILE A 273 11.16 -10.61 21.54
C ILE A 273 9.92 -11.49 21.33
N ASN A 274 10.06 -12.60 20.61
CA ASN A 274 8.96 -13.52 20.31
C ASN A 274 8.71 -14.50 21.48
N THR A 275 8.21 -13.98 22.57
CA THR A 275 7.73 -14.78 23.72
C THR A 275 6.31 -15.29 23.46
N GLU A 276 5.45 -14.43 22.90
CA GLU A 276 4.07 -14.73 22.57
C GLU A 276 3.67 -14.10 21.24
N VAL A 277 3.25 -14.93 20.28
CA VAL A 277 2.90 -14.52 18.90
C VAL A 277 1.83 -13.43 18.86
N LYS A 278 0.78 -13.55 19.70
CA LYS A 278 -0.32 -12.58 19.74
C LYS A 278 0.13 -11.21 20.22
N GLN A 279 1.04 -11.16 21.17
CA GLN A 279 1.59 -9.90 21.70
C GLN A 279 2.46 -9.20 20.64
N VAL A 280 3.30 -9.96 19.93
CA VAL A 280 4.09 -9.44 18.81
C VAL A 280 3.15 -8.91 17.72
N ALA A 281 2.11 -9.67 17.35
CA ALA A 281 1.12 -9.24 16.36
C ALA A 281 0.41 -7.94 16.78
N ALA A 282 0.00 -7.82 18.04
CA ALA A 282 -0.62 -6.60 18.57
C ALA A 282 0.30 -5.38 18.43
N THR A 283 1.59 -5.53 18.79
CA THR A 283 2.58 -4.45 18.63
C THR A 283 2.78 -4.06 17.15
N LEU A 284 2.81 -5.03 16.24
CA LEU A 284 2.89 -4.74 14.80
C LEU A 284 1.65 -4.00 14.30
N ILE A 285 0.45 -4.32 14.80
CA ILE A 285 -0.81 -3.61 14.49
C ILE A 285 -0.72 -2.16 14.96
N GLU A 286 -0.24 -1.91 16.18
CA GLU A 286 -0.03 -0.54 16.68
C GLU A 286 0.93 0.25 15.81
N LEU A 287 2.09 -0.33 15.43
CA LEU A 287 3.06 0.30 14.55
C LEU A 287 2.47 0.64 13.17
N GLY A 288 1.62 -0.21 12.65
CA GLY A 288 0.92 0.01 11.38
C GLY A 288 -0.25 0.99 11.46
N SER A 289 -0.79 1.25 12.64
CA SER A 289 -1.98 2.09 12.84
C SER A 289 -1.64 3.55 13.21
N ALA A 290 -0.46 3.78 13.76
CA ALA A 290 0.01 5.12 14.19
C ALA A 290 0.48 5.92 13.01
#